data_db3bdd64b2c8afbf73f5c6bbf02d6fad
#
_entry.id   db3bdd64b2c8afbf73f5c6bbf02d6fad
#
_cell.length_a   1.000
_cell.length_b   1.000
_cell.length_c   1.000
_cell.angle_alpha   90.00
_cell.angle_beta   90.00
_cell.angle_gamma   90.00
#
_symmetry.space_group_name_H-M   'P 1'
#
loop_
_entity.id
_entity.type
_entity.pdbx_description
1 polymer ?
#
loop_
_entity_poly.entity_id
_entity_poly.type
_entity_poly.pdbx_seq_one_letter_code
_entity_poly.pdbx_strand_id
1 'polypeptide(L)'
;MAEPTADPEIRDFQHELRACTEGALTGSEQEQYSEAKFLQVKRIIERFQGREGSSELDRRWTRKVTDVRNWFTFSASERWREDASEYEHYTDSGGKSGGQKEKLAYTVLAASLAYQFGLEWGETRSRSFRFVVIDEAFGRGSDESARYGLELFRRLNLQLLIVTPLQKIHIIEPYVASVGFVHNEDGRDSMLRSLTIEEYRAEKAARGVGAPERGAAISSARP
;
A
#
# COMPACT_ATOMS: atom_id res chain seq x y z
N MET A 1 16.28 -3.79 -1.65
CA MET A 1 16.99 -4.71 -0.72
C MET A 1 16.60 -4.35 0.70
N ALA A 2 16.61 -5.29 1.61
CA ALA A 2 16.37 -5.06 3.03
C ALA A 2 17.55 -5.65 3.80
N GLU A 3 18.27 -4.84 4.54
CA GLU A 3 19.40 -5.25 5.35
C GLU A 3 19.00 -5.24 6.82
N PRO A 4 19.22 -6.32 7.58
CA PRO A 4 18.93 -6.34 9.00
C PRO A 4 19.71 -5.25 9.74
N THR A 5 19.07 -4.67 10.75
CA THR A 5 19.72 -3.67 11.60
C THR A 5 20.97 -4.20 12.28
N ALA A 6 21.98 -3.33 12.45
CA ALA A 6 23.16 -3.63 13.25
C ALA A 6 22.93 -3.42 14.77
N ASP A 7 21.79 -2.85 15.16
CA ASP A 7 21.47 -2.55 16.57
C ASP A 7 21.31 -3.83 17.40
N PRO A 8 22.15 -4.04 18.44
CA PRO A 8 22.14 -5.27 19.20
C PRO A 8 20.84 -5.49 19.97
N GLU A 9 20.23 -4.44 20.53
CA GLU A 9 18.99 -4.58 21.30
C GLU A 9 17.82 -5.07 20.44
N ILE A 10 17.77 -4.61 19.18
CA ILE A 10 16.74 -5.05 18.25
C ILE A 10 17.00 -6.48 17.79
N ARG A 11 18.25 -6.82 17.51
CA ARG A 11 18.62 -8.20 17.11
C ARG A 11 18.34 -9.20 18.21
N ASP A 12 18.67 -8.86 19.46
CA ASP A 12 18.41 -9.70 20.62
C ASP A 12 16.89 -9.91 20.80
N PHE A 13 16.12 -8.83 20.71
CA PHE A 13 14.66 -8.93 20.76
C PHE A 13 14.08 -9.79 19.64
N GLN A 14 14.57 -9.64 18.41
CA GLN A 14 14.13 -10.46 17.29
C GLN A 14 14.46 -11.94 17.50
N HIS A 15 15.62 -12.23 18.08
CA HIS A 15 16.03 -13.58 18.44
C HIS A 15 15.12 -14.18 19.51
N GLU A 16 14.88 -13.43 20.60
CA GLU A 16 13.96 -13.84 21.67
C GLU A 16 12.54 -14.08 21.14
N LEU A 17 12.04 -13.20 20.27
CA LEU A 17 10.71 -13.34 19.66
C LEU A 17 10.62 -14.59 18.77
N ARG A 18 11.65 -14.87 17.97
CA ARG A 18 11.70 -16.10 17.17
C ARG A 18 11.72 -17.35 18.05
N ALA A 19 12.53 -17.37 19.10
CA ALA A 19 12.59 -18.48 20.03
C ALA A 19 11.22 -18.77 20.70
N CYS A 20 10.42 -17.73 20.96
CA CYS A 20 9.05 -17.89 21.45
C CYS A 20 8.10 -18.52 20.43
N THR A 21 8.32 -18.25 19.13
CA THR A 21 7.44 -18.69 18.03
C THR A 21 7.89 -19.97 17.34
N GLU A 22 9.18 -20.31 17.41
CA GLU A 22 9.72 -21.57 16.93
C GLU A 22 9.09 -22.73 17.71
N GLY A 23 8.50 -23.70 17.01
CA GLY A 23 7.79 -24.82 17.60
C GLY A 23 6.27 -24.63 17.69
N ALA A 24 5.73 -23.39 17.69
CA ALA A 24 4.29 -23.20 17.51
C ALA A 24 3.85 -23.54 16.07
N LEU A 25 4.78 -23.49 15.12
CA LEU A 25 4.55 -23.80 13.69
C LEU A 25 4.88 -25.27 13.33
N THR A 26 5.62 -26.00 14.15
CA THR A 26 6.09 -27.36 13.85
C THR A 26 5.23 -28.50 14.46
N GLY A 27 4.18 -28.17 15.21
CA GLY A 27 3.03 -29.07 15.32
C GLY A 27 3.07 -30.16 16.39
N SER A 28 3.91 -30.15 17.42
CA SER A 28 3.65 -31.00 18.59
C SER A 28 2.93 -30.19 19.67
N GLU A 29 1.71 -30.64 20.03
CA GLU A 29 0.91 -29.99 21.09
C GLU A 29 1.64 -29.87 22.42
N GLN A 30 2.57 -30.76 22.72
CA GLN A 30 3.38 -30.78 23.94
C GLN A 30 4.46 -29.69 23.95
N GLU A 31 4.98 -29.27 22.79
CA GLU A 31 5.96 -28.17 22.69
C GLU A 31 5.31 -26.79 22.71
N GLN A 32 4.04 -26.68 22.35
CA GLN A 32 3.31 -25.41 22.35
C GLN A 32 3.10 -24.82 23.75
N TYR A 33 2.99 -25.66 24.79
CA TYR A 33 2.65 -25.25 26.16
C TYR A 33 3.73 -25.58 27.18
N SER A 34 5.01 -25.56 26.79
CA SER A 34 6.09 -25.83 27.76
C SER A 34 6.27 -24.66 28.74
N GLU A 35 6.56 -24.96 30.01
CA GLU A 35 6.86 -23.97 31.04
C GLU A 35 8.01 -23.04 30.61
N ALA A 36 9.00 -23.57 29.92
CA ALA A 36 10.12 -22.81 29.38
C ALA A 36 9.68 -21.70 28.42
N LYS A 37 8.77 -22.01 27.50
CA LYS A 37 8.19 -21.03 26.57
C LYS A 37 7.34 -19.98 27.28
N PHE A 38 6.53 -20.41 28.23
CA PHE A 38 5.76 -19.48 29.05
C PHE A 38 6.68 -18.46 29.75
N LEU A 39 7.78 -18.93 30.34
CA LEU A 39 8.76 -18.06 31.00
C LEU A 39 9.47 -17.12 30.02
N GLN A 40 9.76 -17.56 28.80
CA GLN A 40 10.32 -16.70 27.75
C GLN A 40 9.37 -15.57 27.38
N VAL A 41 8.12 -15.90 27.05
CA VAL A 41 7.08 -14.91 26.72
C VAL A 41 6.83 -13.95 27.88
N LYS A 42 6.75 -14.49 29.12
CA LYS A 42 6.55 -13.72 30.35
C LYS A 42 7.62 -12.64 30.51
N ARG A 43 8.90 -12.97 30.29
CA ARG A 43 10.01 -11.99 30.37
C ARG A 43 9.84 -10.81 29.41
N ILE A 44 9.43 -11.07 28.18
CA ILE A 44 9.17 -10.02 27.18
C ILE A 44 8.01 -9.14 27.66
N ILE A 45 6.92 -9.74 28.12
CA ILE A 45 5.74 -9.02 28.62
C ILE A 45 6.09 -8.16 29.82
N GLU A 46 6.83 -8.68 30.80
CA GLU A 46 7.27 -7.93 31.99
C GLU A 46 8.12 -6.72 31.59
N ARG A 47 8.96 -6.86 30.57
CA ARG A 47 9.75 -5.75 30.06
C ARG A 47 8.89 -4.71 29.35
N PHE A 48 7.87 -5.12 28.61
CA PHE A 48 6.91 -4.21 27.99
C PHE A 48 6.06 -3.44 29.03
N GLN A 49 5.71 -4.07 30.13
CA GLN A 49 5.00 -3.45 31.24
C GLN A 49 5.87 -2.46 32.03
N GLY A 50 7.18 -2.61 31.97
CA GLY A 50 8.16 -1.83 32.73
C GLY A 50 8.45 -2.47 34.08
N ARG A 51 9.64 -3.01 34.22
CA ARG A 51 10.12 -3.64 35.48
C ARG A 51 10.34 -2.60 36.54
N GLU A 52 10.13 -2.98 37.80
CA GLU A 52 10.38 -2.13 38.94
C GLU A 52 11.84 -1.63 38.96
N GLY A 53 12.05 -0.33 39.16
CA GLY A 53 13.36 0.31 39.08
C GLY A 53 13.96 0.53 37.71
N SER A 54 13.33 0.00 36.63
CA SER A 54 13.82 0.12 35.24
C SER A 54 12.74 0.60 34.23
N SER A 55 11.64 1.10 34.73
CA SER A 55 10.45 1.36 33.87
C SER A 55 10.71 2.36 32.75
N GLU A 56 11.55 3.37 32.93
CA GLU A 56 11.89 4.34 31.89
C GLU A 56 12.81 3.74 30.81
N LEU A 57 13.77 2.91 31.19
CA LEU A 57 14.64 2.20 30.28
C LEU A 57 13.83 1.18 29.45
N ASP A 58 12.93 0.45 30.11
CA ASP A 58 12.07 -0.53 29.47
C ASP A 58 11.08 0.14 28.48
N ARG A 59 10.56 1.33 28.79
CA ARG A 59 9.73 2.12 27.88
C ARG A 59 10.49 2.57 26.63
N ARG A 60 11.74 3.02 26.77
CA ARG A 60 12.59 3.39 25.63
C ARG A 60 12.88 2.17 24.76
N TRP A 61 13.28 1.09 25.40
CA TRP A 61 13.52 -0.17 24.72
C TRP A 61 12.28 -0.66 23.99
N THR A 62 11.11 -0.69 24.62
CA THR A 62 9.84 -1.09 24.01
C THR A 62 9.57 -0.29 22.75
N ARG A 63 9.61 1.05 22.82
CA ARG A 63 9.40 1.90 21.64
C ARG A 63 10.39 1.60 20.51
N LYS A 64 11.64 1.31 20.86
CA LYS A 64 12.70 1.02 19.89
C LYS A 64 12.49 -0.32 19.19
N VAL A 65 12.26 -1.39 19.96
CA VAL A 65 12.19 -2.74 19.42
C VAL A 65 10.83 -3.10 18.77
N THR A 66 9.75 -2.45 19.17
CA THR A 66 8.44 -2.65 18.58
C THR A 66 8.21 -1.84 17.30
N ASP A 67 9.04 -0.84 17.03
CA ASP A 67 9.02 -0.10 15.78
C ASP A 67 9.75 -0.90 14.68
N VAL A 68 8.97 -1.60 13.86
CA VAL A 68 9.50 -2.45 12.78
C VAL A 68 10.33 -1.68 11.74
N ARG A 69 10.20 -0.34 11.68
CA ARG A 69 11.03 0.50 10.81
C ARG A 69 12.50 0.49 11.22
N ASN A 70 12.78 0.18 12.49
CA ASN A 70 14.13 0.05 13.00
C ASN A 70 14.76 -1.33 12.74
N TRP A 71 13.98 -2.31 12.28
CA TRP A 71 14.44 -3.69 12.10
C TRP A 71 15.29 -3.90 10.86
N PHE A 72 15.05 -3.08 9.84
CA PHE A 72 15.72 -3.18 8.56
C PHE A 72 16.06 -1.80 8.02
N THR A 73 17.15 -1.72 7.31
CA THR A 73 17.44 -0.63 6.40
C THR A 73 17.02 -1.04 5.00
N PHE A 74 16.18 -0.22 4.37
CA PHE A 74 15.69 -0.50 3.02
C PHE A 74 16.44 0.34 2.01
N SER A 75 16.80 -0.29 0.91
CA SER A 75 17.38 0.38 -0.25
C SER A 75 16.71 -0.10 -1.53
N ALA A 76 16.76 0.74 -2.56
CA ALA A 76 16.32 0.39 -3.90
C ALA A 76 17.40 0.71 -4.92
N SER A 77 17.57 -0.18 -5.90
CA SER A 77 18.46 0.02 -7.04
C SER A 77 17.65 0.01 -8.33
N GLU A 78 17.80 1.03 -9.13
CA GLU A 78 17.35 1.04 -10.51
C GLU A 78 18.45 0.45 -11.39
N ARG A 79 18.07 -0.45 -12.31
CA ARG A 79 19.02 -1.15 -13.17
C ARG A 79 18.62 -1.04 -14.62
N TRP A 80 19.60 -0.93 -15.49
CA TRP A 80 19.39 -1.00 -16.92
C TRP A 80 18.83 -2.38 -17.30
N ARG A 81 17.88 -2.39 -18.23
CA ARG A 81 17.24 -3.64 -18.65
C ARG A 81 18.15 -4.49 -19.53
N GLU A 82 19.05 -3.87 -20.26
CA GLU A 82 19.92 -4.50 -21.23
C GLU A 82 20.98 -5.39 -20.56
N ASP A 83 21.62 -4.90 -19.50
CA ASP A 83 22.78 -5.54 -18.89
C ASP A 83 22.66 -5.71 -17.37
N ALA A 84 21.54 -5.29 -16.79
CA ALA A 84 21.29 -5.29 -15.35
C ALA A 84 22.32 -4.47 -14.53
N SER A 85 23.13 -3.63 -15.17
CA SER A 85 24.02 -2.70 -14.47
C SER A 85 23.22 -1.71 -13.64
N GLU A 86 23.75 -1.33 -12.48
CA GLU A 86 23.10 -0.37 -11.59
C GLU A 86 23.17 1.03 -12.20
N TYR A 87 21.99 1.63 -12.40
CA TYR A 87 21.86 3.00 -12.86
C TYR A 87 21.85 3.98 -11.68
N GLU A 88 21.11 3.65 -10.63
CA GLU A 88 20.98 4.48 -9.44
C GLU A 88 20.68 3.62 -8.20
N HIS A 89 21.28 4.00 -7.06
CA HIS A 89 21.04 3.38 -5.77
C HIS A 89 20.61 4.42 -4.75
N TYR A 90 19.57 4.13 -3.96
CA TYR A 90 19.08 5.05 -2.94
C TYR A 90 18.48 4.33 -1.75
N THR A 91 18.68 4.91 -0.58
CA THR A 91 18.18 4.42 0.71
C THR A 91 16.99 5.22 1.22
N ASP A 92 16.73 6.38 0.62
CA ASP A 92 15.59 7.24 0.91
C ASP A 92 15.06 7.91 -0.35
N SER A 93 14.03 8.71 -0.22
CA SER A 93 13.45 9.47 -1.35
C SER A 93 14.02 10.89 -1.47
N GLY A 94 15.08 11.22 -0.75
CA GLY A 94 15.77 12.51 -0.87
C GLY A 94 16.31 12.73 -2.28
N GLY A 95 16.25 13.95 -2.77
CA GLY A 95 16.73 14.29 -4.12
C GLY A 95 15.84 13.85 -5.28
N LYS A 96 14.85 12.99 -5.07
CA LYS A 96 13.90 12.56 -6.12
C LYS A 96 12.82 13.60 -6.38
N SER A 97 12.44 13.77 -7.64
CA SER A 97 11.26 14.56 -8.01
C SER A 97 9.97 13.93 -7.47
N GLY A 98 8.89 14.71 -7.35
CA GLY A 98 7.59 14.20 -6.90
C GLY A 98 7.12 13.00 -7.74
N GLY A 99 7.23 13.06 -9.05
CA GLY A 99 6.85 11.98 -9.95
C GLY A 99 7.69 10.71 -9.78
N GLN A 100 8.99 10.84 -9.53
CA GLN A 100 9.86 9.69 -9.26
C GLN A 100 9.49 9.00 -7.92
N LYS A 101 9.18 9.78 -6.88
CA LYS A 101 8.71 9.25 -5.60
C LYS A 101 7.41 8.46 -5.75
N GLU A 102 6.47 8.99 -6.54
CA GLU A 102 5.21 8.31 -6.83
C GLU A 102 5.42 7.01 -7.61
N LYS A 103 6.24 7.00 -8.65
CA LYS A 103 6.57 5.79 -9.41
C LYS A 103 7.21 4.74 -8.51
N LEU A 104 8.12 5.14 -7.61
CA LEU A 104 8.70 4.24 -6.63
C LEU A 104 7.63 3.65 -5.70
N ALA A 105 6.74 4.49 -5.16
CA ALA A 105 5.65 4.04 -4.29
C ALA A 105 4.73 3.02 -4.98
N TYR A 106 4.34 3.28 -6.24
CA TYR A 106 3.55 2.31 -7.01
C TYR A 106 4.32 1.02 -7.30
N THR A 107 5.63 1.09 -7.53
CA THR A 107 6.46 -0.10 -7.72
C THR A 107 6.51 -0.96 -6.46
N VAL A 108 6.72 -0.33 -5.30
CA VAL A 108 6.72 -1.03 -4.00
C VAL A 108 5.35 -1.64 -3.70
N LEU A 109 4.26 -0.90 -3.94
CA LEU A 109 2.90 -1.39 -3.76
C LEU A 109 2.62 -2.58 -4.68
N ALA A 110 2.96 -2.49 -5.96
CA ALA A 110 2.78 -3.57 -6.92
C ALA A 110 3.57 -4.82 -6.52
N ALA A 111 4.84 -4.64 -6.08
CA ALA A 111 5.67 -5.75 -5.60
C ALA A 111 5.08 -6.40 -4.33
N SER A 112 4.56 -5.61 -3.40
CA SER A 112 3.92 -6.11 -2.19
C SER A 112 2.67 -6.93 -2.50
N LEU A 113 1.83 -6.45 -3.42
CA LEU A 113 0.64 -7.17 -3.88
C LEU A 113 1.02 -8.46 -4.62
N ALA A 114 2.03 -8.41 -5.48
CA ALA A 114 2.55 -9.59 -6.16
C ALA A 114 3.00 -10.66 -5.15
N TYR A 115 3.76 -10.27 -4.15
CA TYR A 115 4.20 -11.16 -3.09
C TYR A 115 3.03 -11.73 -2.28
N GLN A 116 2.09 -10.87 -1.86
CA GLN A 116 0.94 -11.29 -1.06
C GLN A 116 0.02 -12.28 -1.79
N PHE A 117 -0.15 -12.10 -3.10
CA PHE A 117 -0.96 -12.99 -3.94
C PHE A 117 -0.16 -14.18 -4.50
N GLY A 118 1.13 -14.30 -4.18
CA GLY A 118 2.00 -15.36 -4.70
C GLY A 118 2.11 -15.32 -6.24
N LEU A 119 2.23 -14.11 -6.80
CA LEU A 119 2.26 -13.91 -8.25
C LEU A 119 3.69 -14.03 -8.79
N GLU A 120 3.85 -14.86 -9.80
CA GLU A 120 5.06 -14.84 -10.61
C GLU A 120 4.92 -13.82 -11.75
N TRP A 121 5.99 -13.12 -12.03
CA TRP A 121 5.99 -12.10 -13.07
C TRP A 121 5.81 -12.75 -14.45
N GLY A 122 4.73 -12.38 -15.15
CA GLY A 122 4.42 -12.94 -16.48
C GLY A 122 3.41 -14.09 -16.50
N GLU A 123 2.90 -14.53 -15.35
CA GLU A 123 1.82 -15.52 -15.31
C GLU A 123 0.54 -14.98 -15.94
N THR A 124 0.07 -15.68 -16.99
CA THR A 124 -1.17 -15.32 -17.70
C THR A 124 -2.43 -15.93 -17.07
N ARG A 125 -2.27 -16.97 -16.22
CA ARG A 125 -3.40 -17.66 -15.56
C ARG A 125 -3.33 -17.47 -14.07
N SER A 126 -4.37 -16.86 -13.51
CA SER A 126 -4.52 -16.73 -12.06
C SER A 126 -5.24 -17.95 -11.49
N ARG A 127 -4.65 -18.54 -10.45
CA ARG A 127 -5.32 -19.53 -9.59
C ARG A 127 -5.95 -18.89 -8.34
N SER A 128 -5.77 -17.58 -8.15
CA SER A 128 -6.23 -16.83 -7.00
C SER A 128 -7.14 -15.68 -7.42
N PHE A 129 -8.08 -15.32 -6.55
CA PHE A 129 -8.89 -14.12 -6.70
C PHE A 129 -8.05 -12.90 -6.31
N ARG A 130 -7.72 -12.09 -7.29
CA ARG A 130 -6.77 -10.96 -7.17
C ARG A 130 -7.53 -9.64 -7.10
N PHE A 131 -8.33 -9.45 -6.07
CA PHE A 131 -9.14 -8.23 -5.91
C PHE A 131 -8.46 -7.25 -4.96
N VAL A 132 -8.34 -6.00 -5.38
CA VAL A 132 -7.72 -4.91 -4.62
C VAL A 132 -8.63 -3.68 -4.66
N VAL A 133 -8.85 -3.09 -3.50
CA VAL A 133 -9.53 -1.79 -3.35
C VAL A 133 -8.48 -0.74 -3.08
N ILE A 134 -8.46 0.32 -3.88
CA ILE A 134 -7.56 1.46 -3.72
C ILE A 134 -8.40 2.71 -3.53
N ASP A 135 -8.36 3.25 -2.32
CA ASP A 135 -9.06 4.47 -1.97
C ASP A 135 -8.18 5.71 -2.19
N GLU A 136 -8.79 6.82 -2.59
CA GLU A 136 -8.12 8.07 -2.97
C GLU A 136 -6.99 7.90 -4.00
N ALA A 137 -7.07 6.85 -4.82
CA ALA A 137 -6.06 6.54 -5.79
C ALA A 137 -5.88 7.67 -6.81
N PHE A 138 -4.63 7.98 -7.09
CA PHE A 138 -4.23 8.91 -8.15
C PHE A 138 -4.70 10.37 -7.96
N GLY A 139 -5.30 10.71 -6.81
CA GLY A 139 -5.89 12.03 -6.57
C GLY A 139 -4.87 13.18 -6.61
N ARG A 140 -3.67 12.96 -6.12
CA ARG A 140 -2.64 14.01 -5.93
C ARG A 140 -1.43 13.89 -6.84
N GLY A 141 -1.29 12.78 -7.56
CA GLY A 141 -0.12 12.50 -8.38
C GLY A 141 -0.16 13.12 -9.78
N SER A 142 0.97 13.04 -10.49
CA SER A 142 1.04 13.36 -11.91
C SER A 142 0.29 12.33 -12.73
N ASP A 143 -0.25 12.75 -13.88
CA ASP A 143 -0.94 11.85 -14.82
C ASP A 143 -0.02 10.72 -15.31
N GLU A 144 1.25 11.02 -15.50
CA GLU A 144 2.25 10.05 -15.91
C GLU A 144 2.48 8.97 -14.85
N SER A 145 2.63 9.38 -13.58
CA SER A 145 2.81 8.45 -12.45
C SER A 145 1.57 7.58 -12.24
N ALA A 146 0.38 8.15 -12.40
CA ALA A 146 -0.88 7.41 -12.32
C ALA A 146 -0.97 6.33 -13.41
N ARG A 147 -0.66 6.68 -14.67
CA ARG A 147 -0.62 5.71 -15.78
C ARG A 147 0.41 4.61 -15.55
N TYR A 148 1.58 4.96 -15.01
CA TYR A 148 2.60 4.00 -14.67
C TYR A 148 2.09 2.97 -13.64
N GLY A 149 1.45 3.43 -12.56
CA GLY A 149 0.87 2.56 -11.53
C GLY A 149 -0.23 1.65 -12.09
N LEU A 150 -1.16 2.20 -12.88
CA LEU A 150 -2.24 1.44 -13.53
C LEU A 150 -1.69 0.36 -14.47
N GLU A 151 -0.64 0.66 -15.23
CA GLU A 151 0.01 -0.30 -16.10
C GLU A 151 0.69 -1.44 -15.34
N LEU A 152 1.32 -1.14 -14.18
CA LEU A 152 1.88 -2.18 -13.31
C LEU A 152 0.78 -3.12 -12.80
N PHE A 153 -0.34 -2.57 -12.32
CA PHE A 153 -1.46 -3.36 -11.80
C PHE A 153 -2.11 -4.21 -12.89
N ARG A 154 -2.23 -3.66 -14.11
CA ARG A 154 -2.72 -4.40 -15.28
C ARG A 154 -1.82 -5.60 -15.61
N ARG A 155 -0.48 -5.43 -15.57
CA ARG A 155 0.48 -6.52 -15.81
C ARG A 155 0.40 -7.63 -14.76
N LEU A 156 -0.02 -7.31 -13.55
CA LEU A 156 -0.26 -8.29 -12.48
C LEU A 156 -1.64 -8.95 -12.59
N ASN A 157 -2.45 -8.59 -13.60
CA ASN A 157 -3.83 -9.05 -13.77
C ASN A 157 -4.67 -8.86 -12.50
N LEU A 158 -4.53 -7.71 -11.83
CA LEU A 158 -5.31 -7.37 -10.66
C LEU A 158 -6.71 -6.91 -11.07
N GLN A 159 -7.72 -7.37 -10.35
CA GLN A 159 -9.05 -6.81 -10.40
C GLN A 159 -9.14 -5.65 -9.42
N LEU A 160 -9.32 -4.43 -9.93
CA LEU A 160 -9.25 -3.22 -9.13
C LEU A 160 -10.63 -2.59 -8.93
N LEU A 161 -10.91 -2.21 -7.69
CA LEU A 161 -11.90 -1.20 -7.35
C LEU A 161 -11.16 0.09 -6.97
N ILE A 162 -11.30 1.11 -7.80
CA ILE A 162 -10.60 2.39 -7.63
C ILE A 162 -11.59 3.44 -7.19
N VAL A 163 -11.41 3.99 -6.00
CA VAL A 163 -12.13 5.17 -5.53
C VAL A 163 -11.27 6.40 -5.82
N THR A 164 -11.79 7.34 -6.60
CA THR A 164 -11.01 8.46 -7.10
C THR A 164 -11.88 9.70 -7.34
N PRO A 165 -11.32 10.92 -7.19
CA PRO A 165 -12.01 12.12 -7.60
C PRO A 165 -12.32 12.16 -9.09
N LEU A 166 -13.43 12.81 -9.47
CA LEU A 166 -13.90 12.90 -10.86
C LEU A 166 -12.86 13.48 -11.82
N GLN A 167 -12.00 14.39 -11.34
CA GLN A 167 -10.98 15.04 -12.15
C GLN A 167 -9.96 14.06 -12.75
N LYS A 168 -9.78 12.89 -12.14
CA LYS A 168 -8.81 11.87 -12.58
C LYS A 168 -9.39 10.77 -13.44
N ILE A 169 -10.70 10.81 -13.70
CA ILE A 169 -11.37 9.75 -14.49
C ILE A 169 -10.77 9.59 -15.89
N HIS A 170 -10.31 10.66 -16.52
CA HIS A 170 -9.71 10.64 -17.85
C HIS A 170 -8.43 9.80 -17.95
N ILE A 171 -7.73 9.61 -16.82
CA ILE A 171 -6.52 8.78 -16.75
C ILE A 171 -6.91 7.32 -16.55
N ILE A 172 -7.95 7.08 -15.73
CA ILE A 172 -8.36 5.75 -15.28
C ILE A 172 -9.27 5.07 -16.32
N GLU A 173 -10.04 5.85 -17.07
CA GLU A 173 -10.99 5.38 -18.08
C GLU A 173 -10.46 4.27 -19.01
N PRO A 174 -9.21 4.29 -19.51
CA PRO A 174 -8.69 3.22 -20.36
C PRO A 174 -8.46 1.87 -19.66
N TYR A 175 -8.51 1.84 -18.32
CA TYR A 175 -8.13 0.69 -17.50
C TYR A 175 -9.31 0.06 -16.76
N VAL A 176 -10.50 0.62 -16.87
CA VAL A 176 -11.69 0.15 -16.15
C VAL A 176 -12.78 -0.33 -17.10
N ALA A 177 -13.57 -1.31 -16.67
CA ALA A 177 -14.69 -1.84 -17.41
C ALA A 177 -16.03 -1.14 -17.07
N SER A 178 -16.12 -0.54 -15.90
CA SER A 178 -17.33 0.15 -15.42
C SER A 178 -16.99 1.32 -14.51
N VAL A 179 -17.93 2.25 -14.37
CA VAL A 179 -17.81 3.44 -13.53
C VAL A 179 -19.06 3.55 -12.67
N GLY A 180 -18.85 3.69 -11.36
CA GLY A 180 -19.89 4.02 -10.39
C GLY A 180 -19.81 5.49 -9.99
N PHE A 181 -20.85 6.26 -10.28
CA PHE A 181 -20.96 7.64 -9.81
C PHE A 181 -21.73 7.66 -8.51
N VAL A 182 -21.08 8.14 -7.45
CA VAL A 182 -21.73 8.42 -6.18
C VAL A 182 -22.07 9.91 -6.13
N HIS A 183 -23.34 10.21 -5.97
CA HIS A 183 -23.84 11.57 -5.82
C HIS A 183 -24.58 11.71 -4.50
N ASN A 184 -24.33 12.81 -3.81
CA ASN A 184 -25.01 13.17 -2.57
C ASN A 184 -25.40 14.64 -2.66
N GLU A 185 -26.69 14.92 -2.79
CA GLU A 185 -27.18 16.26 -3.06
C GLU A 185 -27.24 17.13 -1.79
N ASP A 186 -27.68 16.56 -0.68
CA ASP A 186 -27.93 17.31 0.55
C ASP A 186 -27.18 16.78 1.79
N GLY A 187 -26.24 15.86 1.62
CA GLY A 187 -25.55 15.19 2.73
C GLY A 187 -26.42 14.17 3.48
N ARG A 188 -27.62 13.90 3.00
CA ARG A 188 -28.59 12.97 3.63
C ARG A 188 -28.74 11.68 2.87
N ASP A 189 -28.89 11.76 1.55
CA ASP A 189 -29.14 10.62 0.68
C ASP A 189 -28.04 10.50 -0.36
N SER A 190 -27.48 9.31 -0.48
CA SER A 190 -26.46 9.00 -1.49
C SER A 190 -27.07 8.13 -2.58
N MET A 191 -26.89 8.54 -3.83
CA MET A 191 -27.28 7.78 -5.01
C MET A 191 -26.06 7.21 -5.69
N LEU A 192 -26.15 5.96 -6.12
CA LEU A 192 -25.13 5.30 -6.94
C LEU A 192 -25.72 5.06 -8.34
N ARG A 193 -25.01 5.56 -9.35
CA ARG A 193 -25.29 5.26 -10.75
C ARG A 193 -24.14 4.48 -11.34
N SER A 194 -24.38 3.26 -11.76
CA SER A 194 -23.39 2.41 -12.43
C SER A 194 -23.58 2.46 -13.94
N LEU A 195 -22.47 2.62 -14.65
CA LEU A 195 -22.42 2.62 -16.12
C LEU A 195 -21.30 1.68 -16.56
N THR A 196 -21.49 0.99 -17.68
CA THR A 196 -20.37 0.38 -18.39
C THR A 196 -19.46 1.48 -18.95
N ILE A 197 -18.24 1.14 -19.29
CA ILE A 197 -17.31 2.15 -19.84
C ILE A 197 -17.78 2.64 -21.21
N GLU A 198 -18.47 1.81 -21.98
CA GLU A 198 -19.07 2.16 -23.26
C GLU A 198 -20.21 3.17 -23.08
N GLU A 199 -21.14 2.92 -22.15
CA GLU A 199 -22.22 3.85 -21.81
C GLU A 199 -21.67 5.19 -21.32
N TYR A 200 -20.66 5.15 -20.45
CA TYR A 200 -19.99 6.36 -19.97
C TYR A 200 -19.40 7.18 -21.12
N ARG A 201 -18.71 6.52 -22.07
CA ARG A 201 -18.12 7.19 -23.26
C ARG A 201 -19.17 7.77 -24.16
N ALA A 202 -20.26 7.05 -24.38
CA ALA A 202 -21.39 7.52 -25.20
C ALA A 202 -22.04 8.77 -24.57
N GLU A 203 -22.31 8.76 -23.27
CA GLU A 203 -22.87 9.92 -22.58
C GLU A 203 -21.91 11.12 -22.57
N LYS A 204 -20.62 10.88 -22.38
CA LYS A 204 -19.59 11.92 -22.43
C LYS A 204 -19.53 12.57 -23.82
N ALA A 205 -19.57 11.78 -24.88
CA ALA A 205 -19.59 12.27 -26.26
C ALA A 205 -20.87 13.09 -26.55
N ALA A 206 -22.03 12.61 -26.11
CA ALA A 206 -23.31 13.30 -26.30
C ALA A 206 -23.33 14.68 -25.57
N ARG A 207 -22.70 14.79 -24.40
CA ARG A 207 -22.59 16.07 -23.67
C ARG A 207 -21.57 17.03 -24.29
N GLY A 208 -20.50 16.50 -24.90
CA GLY A 208 -19.47 17.31 -25.59
C GLY A 208 -19.93 17.93 -26.90
N VAL A 209 -20.98 17.41 -27.54
CA VAL A 209 -21.53 17.91 -28.79
C VAL A 209 -22.61 19.02 -28.59
N GLY A 210 -23.09 19.24 -27.33
CA GLY A 210 -24.27 20.06 -27.08
C GLY A 210 -24.20 21.10 -25.96
N ALA A 211 -23.06 21.38 -25.34
CA ALA A 211 -23.01 22.35 -24.23
C ALA A 211 -22.29 23.64 -24.59
N PRO A 212 -22.98 24.79 -24.76
CA PRO A 212 -22.37 26.06 -24.45
C PRO A 212 -22.09 26.11 -22.93
N GLU A 213 -20.91 26.60 -22.56
CA GLU A 213 -20.52 26.83 -21.19
C GLU A 213 -21.62 27.57 -20.40
N ARG A 214 -22.32 26.86 -19.53
CA ARG A 214 -23.11 27.54 -18.51
C ARG A 214 -22.17 27.79 -17.34
N GLY A 215 -21.67 29.03 -17.34
CA GLY A 215 -20.94 29.57 -16.20
C GLY A 215 -21.73 29.38 -14.91
N ALA A 216 -21.11 28.78 -13.94
CA ALA A 216 -21.60 28.71 -12.59
C ALA A 216 -21.63 30.14 -11.99
N ALA A 217 -22.78 30.79 -12.06
CA ALA A 217 -23.05 31.94 -11.25
C ALA A 217 -23.24 31.50 -9.81
N ILE A 218 -22.20 31.58 -9.00
CA ILE A 218 -22.31 31.51 -7.55
C ILE A 218 -22.91 32.84 -7.09
N SER A 219 -24.21 32.83 -6.86
CA SER A 219 -24.89 33.91 -6.18
C SER A 219 -24.54 33.88 -4.70
N SER A 220 -23.69 34.79 -4.28
CA SER A 220 -23.51 35.16 -2.88
C SER A 220 -24.76 35.92 -2.41
N ALA A 221 -25.52 35.32 -1.50
CA ALA A 221 -26.42 36.06 -0.63
C ALA A 221 -26.39 35.43 0.77
N ARG A 222 -25.74 36.16 1.67
CA ARG A 222 -26.07 36.13 3.11
C ARG A 222 -27.30 37.05 3.34
N PRO A 223 -28.05 36.88 4.39
CA PRO A 223 -27.65 37.35 5.72
C PRO A 223 -27.40 36.25 6.75
#